data_81411e616c1b4b7cd6db871072942e80
#
_entry.id   81411e616c1b4b7cd6db871072942e80
#
_cell.length_a   1.000
_cell.length_b   1.000
_cell.length_c   1.000
_cell.angle_alpha   90.00
_cell.angle_beta   90.00
_cell.angle_gamma   90.00
#
_symmetry.space_group_name_H-M   'P 1'
#
loop_
_entity.id
_entity.type
_entity.pdbx_description
1 polymer ?
#
loop_
_entity_poly.entity_id
_entity_poly.type
_entity_poly.pdbx_seq_one_letter_code
_entity_poly.pdbx_strand_id
1 'polypeptide(L)'
;KPRRYKLWLIALVSLTFFIFAVSHLFSKVVVTVNPKIKDVVLNENLSASKDGSAETLPFDSIIISGEESKMVQTTEEKEVSLKAEGVVVIYNAFGSAPQMLSVDTRLIGSNNKTYKTKKQIFVPGMKNSIPGSIEVGIYGAGAGEEYNSGPLDFTIFGFKGTPKYSKFYARSKGEITGGLKGKFPFIPENQK
;
A
#
# COMPACT_ATOMS: atom_id res chain seq x y z
N LYS A 1 -29.06 -75.16 20.73
CA LYS A 1 -28.06 -74.12 20.95
C LYS A 1 -27.30 -73.74 19.66
N PRO A 2 -27.91 -73.17 18.65
CA PRO A 2 -27.13 -72.73 17.45
C PRO A 2 -27.05 -71.26 17.25
N ARG A 3 -27.18 -70.43 18.30
CA ARG A 3 -27.28 -69.00 18.09
C ARG A 3 -25.97 -68.18 18.22
N ARG A 4 -24.93 -68.76 18.82
CA ARG A 4 -23.69 -68.05 19.13
C ARG A 4 -22.73 -67.96 17.95
N TYR A 5 -22.69 -68.96 17.06
CA TYR A 5 -21.80 -68.91 15.91
C TYR A 5 -22.25 -67.87 14.85
N LYS A 6 -23.56 -67.57 14.75
CA LYS A 6 -24.06 -66.50 13.85
C LYS A 6 -23.57 -65.11 14.26
N LEU A 7 -23.53 -64.84 15.57
CA LEU A 7 -22.99 -63.59 16.10
C LEU A 7 -21.48 -63.52 15.86
N TRP A 8 -20.76 -64.63 16.00
CA TRP A 8 -19.33 -64.69 15.71
C TRP A 8 -19.04 -64.48 14.25
N LEU A 9 -19.87 -64.99 13.34
CA LEU A 9 -19.77 -64.83 11.90
C LEU A 9 -20.00 -63.37 11.50
N ILE A 10 -21.00 -62.70 12.07
CA ILE A 10 -21.27 -61.31 11.85
C ILE A 10 -20.10 -60.44 12.35
N ALA A 11 -19.55 -60.72 13.52
CA ALA A 11 -18.41 -60.01 14.07
C ALA A 11 -17.17 -60.18 13.19
N LEU A 12 -16.92 -61.37 12.64
CA LEU A 12 -15.80 -61.63 11.74
C LEU A 12 -15.94 -60.88 10.39
N VAL A 13 -17.14 -60.85 9.82
CA VAL A 13 -17.43 -60.13 8.59
C VAL A 13 -17.28 -58.62 8.83
N SER A 14 -17.77 -58.10 9.96
CA SER A 14 -17.61 -56.69 10.32
C SER A 14 -16.14 -56.33 10.50
N LEU A 15 -15.34 -57.15 11.14
CA LEU A 15 -13.91 -56.92 11.33
C LEU A 15 -13.14 -56.91 10.01
N THR A 16 -13.43 -57.84 9.09
CA THR A 16 -12.79 -57.88 7.77
C THR A 16 -13.16 -56.67 6.95
N PHE A 17 -14.40 -56.20 7.00
CA PHE A 17 -14.84 -54.99 6.32
C PHE A 17 -14.14 -53.75 6.90
N PHE A 18 -13.99 -53.70 8.23
CA PHE A 18 -13.28 -52.59 8.89
C PHE A 18 -11.80 -52.55 8.48
N ILE A 19 -11.10 -53.69 8.45
CA ILE A 19 -9.69 -53.76 8.02
C ILE A 19 -9.57 -53.36 6.56
N PHE A 20 -10.50 -53.73 5.69
CA PHE A 20 -10.51 -53.35 4.31
C PHE A 20 -10.72 -51.82 4.13
N ALA A 21 -11.66 -51.23 4.89
CA ALA A 21 -11.91 -49.79 4.86
C ALA A 21 -10.69 -48.97 5.35
N VAL A 22 -10.05 -49.43 6.41
CA VAL A 22 -8.82 -48.81 6.93
C VAL A 22 -7.68 -48.92 5.92
N SER A 23 -7.49 -50.06 5.30
CA SER A 23 -6.46 -50.26 4.24
C SER A 23 -6.67 -49.30 3.04
N HIS A 24 -7.90 -49.07 2.65
CA HIS A 24 -8.24 -48.16 1.57
C HIS A 24 -7.97 -46.68 1.93
N LEU A 25 -8.21 -46.29 3.17
CA LEU A 25 -7.96 -44.94 3.67
C LEU A 25 -6.46 -44.58 3.74
N PHE A 26 -5.60 -45.59 3.93
CA PHE A 26 -4.15 -45.38 4.03
C PHE A 26 -3.39 -45.67 2.72
N SER A 27 -4.06 -45.99 1.62
CA SER A 27 -3.46 -46.20 0.33
C SER A 27 -3.10 -44.86 -0.30
N LYS A 28 -1.88 -44.36 -0.09
CA LYS A 28 -1.34 -43.20 -0.78
C LYS A 28 -0.72 -43.64 -2.08
N VAL A 29 -1.26 -43.16 -3.21
CA VAL A 29 -0.65 -43.29 -4.51
C VAL A 29 0.36 -42.16 -4.68
N VAL A 30 1.64 -42.49 -4.73
CA VAL A 30 2.70 -41.53 -5.07
C VAL A 30 3.00 -41.70 -6.56
N VAL A 31 2.64 -40.69 -7.34
CA VAL A 31 2.99 -40.62 -8.76
C VAL A 31 4.31 -39.88 -8.87
N THR A 32 5.39 -40.61 -9.14
CA THR A 32 6.69 -40.01 -9.44
C THR A 32 6.78 -39.82 -10.96
N VAL A 33 6.77 -38.57 -11.39
CA VAL A 33 6.97 -38.22 -12.82
C VAL A 33 8.45 -37.94 -13.03
N ASN A 34 9.14 -38.78 -13.72
CA ASN A 34 10.50 -38.55 -14.22
C ASN A 34 10.41 -37.95 -15.63
N PRO A 35 10.62 -36.64 -15.81
CA PRO A 35 10.65 -36.04 -17.11
C PRO A 35 11.89 -36.56 -17.86
N LYS A 36 11.70 -37.14 -19.06
CA LYS A 36 12.79 -37.47 -19.96
C LYS A 36 13.31 -36.18 -20.58
N ILE A 37 14.41 -35.69 -20.07
CA ILE A 37 15.10 -34.55 -20.67
C ILE A 37 15.91 -35.10 -21.84
N LYS A 38 15.67 -34.58 -23.02
CA LYS A 38 16.47 -34.85 -24.23
C LYS A 38 17.22 -33.57 -24.54
N ASP A 39 18.52 -33.62 -24.39
CA ASP A 39 19.37 -32.52 -24.84
C ASP A 39 19.38 -32.52 -26.38
N VAL A 40 18.80 -31.47 -26.94
CA VAL A 40 18.84 -31.23 -28.38
C VAL A 40 19.85 -30.12 -28.63
N VAL A 41 20.97 -30.47 -29.23
CA VAL A 41 21.95 -29.47 -29.70
C VAL A 41 21.45 -28.97 -31.06
N LEU A 42 20.96 -27.76 -31.11
CA LEU A 42 20.64 -27.05 -32.35
C LEU A 42 21.90 -26.32 -32.82
N ASN A 43 22.43 -26.79 -33.96
CA ASN A 43 23.56 -26.17 -34.66
C ASN A 43 23.08 -25.32 -35.87
N GLU A 44 21.93 -24.67 -35.75
CA GLU A 44 21.44 -23.79 -36.79
C GLU A 44 21.52 -22.31 -36.37
N ASN A 45 21.87 -21.45 -37.33
CA ASN A 45 21.86 -20.01 -37.13
C ASN A 45 20.39 -19.53 -37.13
N LEU A 46 19.84 -19.30 -35.96
CA LEU A 46 18.50 -18.74 -35.80
C LEU A 46 18.58 -17.21 -35.80
N SER A 47 17.89 -16.60 -36.77
CA SER A 47 17.69 -15.15 -36.74
C SER A 47 16.48 -14.80 -35.87
N ALA A 48 16.64 -13.78 -35.00
CA ALA A 48 15.58 -13.29 -34.18
C ALA A 48 15.14 -11.88 -34.63
N SER A 49 13.84 -11.61 -34.60
CA SER A 49 13.26 -10.31 -34.99
C SER A 49 12.23 -9.87 -33.97
N LYS A 50 12.18 -8.54 -33.73
CA LYS A 50 11.21 -7.94 -32.81
C LYS A 50 9.76 -8.11 -33.31
N ASP A 51 9.54 -8.18 -34.60
CA ASP A 51 8.21 -8.20 -35.21
C ASP A 51 7.76 -9.63 -35.65
N GLY A 52 8.46 -10.67 -35.23
CA GLY A 52 8.10 -12.08 -35.39
C GLY A 52 7.46 -12.45 -36.72
N SER A 53 8.25 -12.75 -37.75
CA SER A 53 7.77 -13.43 -38.94
C SER A 53 7.80 -14.95 -38.74
N ALA A 54 7.08 -15.71 -39.56
CA ALA A 54 6.94 -17.18 -39.42
C ALA A 54 8.27 -17.97 -39.45
N GLU A 55 9.37 -17.33 -39.85
CA GLU A 55 10.70 -17.94 -39.97
C GLU A 55 11.72 -17.40 -38.95
N THR A 56 11.30 -16.47 -38.05
CA THR A 56 12.19 -15.88 -37.05
C THR A 56 11.62 -16.06 -35.63
N LEU A 57 12.52 -16.24 -34.66
CA LEU A 57 12.10 -16.28 -33.25
C LEU A 57 11.73 -14.86 -32.76
N PRO A 58 10.55 -14.66 -32.17
CA PRO A 58 10.23 -13.40 -31.53
C PRO A 58 11.11 -13.21 -30.32
N PHE A 59 11.69 -12.01 -30.14
CA PHE A 59 12.37 -11.65 -28.92
C PHE A 59 11.81 -10.35 -28.34
N ASP A 60 11.74 -10.29 -27.04
CA ASP A 60 11.42 -9.06 -26.31
C ASP A 60 12.69 -8.53 -25.64
N SER A 61 13.00 -7.25 -25.83
CA SER A 61 14.18 -6.66 -25.21
C SER A 61 13.81 -6.17 -23.81
N ILE A 62 14.35 -6.83 -22.79
CA ILE A 62 14.27 -6.36 -21.42
C ILE A 62 15.42 -5.37 -21.22
N ILE A 63 15.08 -4.10 -21.07
CA ILE A 63 16.04 -3.07 -20.66
C ILE A 63 16.18 -3.17 -19.14
N ILE A 64 17.26 -3.75 -18.68
CA ILE A 64 17.61 -3.72 -17.27
C ILE A 64 18.39 -2.44 -17.04
N SER A 65 17.74 -1.42 -16.47
CA SER A 65 18.44 -0.25 -15.94
C SER A 65 19.02 -0.63 -14.59
N GLY A 66 20.32 -0.80 -14.52
CA GLY A 66 21.05 -0.93 -13.26
C GLY A 66 21.34 0.46 -12.70
N GLU A 67 21.03 0.70 -11.44
CA GLU A 67 21.55 1.87 -10.73
C GLU A 67 22.97 1.55 -10.26
N GLU A 68 23.97 2.22 -10.81
CA GLU A 68 25.32 2.20 -10.25
C GLU A 68 25.40 3.22 -9.11
N SER A 69 25.67 2.76 -7.90
CA SER A 69 25.97 3.64 -6.76
C SER A 69 27.47 3.80 -6.59
N LYS A 70 27.95 5.04 -6.69
CA LYS A 70 29.33 5.40 -6.36
C LYS A 70 29.35 6.11 -5.02
N MET A 71 30.12 5.57 -4.07
CA MET A 71 30.40 6.30 -2.82
C MET A 71 31.31 7.49 -3.12
N VAL A 72 30.78 8.70 -2.96
CA VAL A 72 31.55 9.93 -3.03
C VAL A 72 31.68 10.47 -1.62
N GLN A 73 32.91 10.64 -1.14
CA GLN A 73 33.15 11.33 0.13
C GLN A 73 32.87 12.81 -0.08
N THR A 74 31.87 13.35 0.60
CA THR A 74 31.55 14.76 0.58
C THR A 74 32.04 15.40 1.87
N THR A 75 32.75 16.51 1.76
CA THR A 75 33.15 17.35 2.89
C THR A 75 32.21 18.53 3.13
N GLU A 76 31.28 18.74 2.20
CA GLU A 76 30.31 19.83 2.28
C GLU A 76 28.97 19.34 2.83
N GLU A 77 28.43 20.10 3.77
CA GLU A 77 27.08 19.90 4.33
C GLU A 77 26.18 21.06 3.91
N LYS A 78 24.95 20.71 3.52
CA LYS A 78 23.91 21.69 3.24
C LYS A 78 22.80 21.57 4.27
N GLU A 79 22.40 22.70 4.85
CA GLU A 79 21.23 22.75 5.72
C GLU A 79 19.95 22.64 4.86
N VAL A 80 19.14 21.64 5.18
CA VAL A 80 17.86 21.37 4.52
C VAL A 80 16.73 21.63 5.52
N SER A 81 15.70 22.33 5.06
CA SER A 81 14.52 22.68 5.85
C SER A 81 13.26 22.55 4.98
N LEU A 82 12.71 21.34 4.91
CA LEU A 82 11.54 21.00 4.12
C LEU A 82 10.33 20.76 5.01
N LYS A 83 9.17 21.20 4.56
CA LYS A 83 7.91 20.98 5.25
C LYS A 83 7.26 19.71 4.72
N ALA A 84 6.66 18.93 5.63
CA ALA A 84 5.82 17.80 5.26
C ALA A 84 4.57 18.29 4.51
N GLU A 85 4.15 17.57 3.50
CA GLU A 85 3.00 17.88 2.67
C GLU A 85 2.05 16.70 2.56
N GLY A 86 0.77 16.98 2.36
CA GLY A 86 -0.26 15.96 2.20
C GLY A 86 -1.55 16.55 1.65
N VAL A 87 -2.56 15.70 1.54
CA VAL A 87 -3.90 16.09 1.10
C VAL A 87 -4.90 15.68 2.19
N VAL A 88 -5.84 16.56 2.50
CA VAL A 88 -6.94 16.29 3.42
C VAL A 88 -8.29 16.54 2.77
N VAL A 89 -9.28 15.80 3.23
CA VAL A 89 -10.69 16.04 2.94
C VAL A 89 -11.29 16.76 4.14
N ILE A 90 -11.80 17.99 3.94
CA ILE A 90 -12.46 18.77 4.98
C ILE A 90 -13.96 18.59 4.85
N TYR A 91 -14.63 18.34 5.97
CA TYR A 91 -16.06 18.07 6.07
C TYR A 91 -16.78 19.19 6.81
N ASN A 92 -17.96 19.55 6.31
CA ASN A 92 -18.90 20.47 6.94
C ASN A 92 -20.18 19.71 7.32
N ALA A 93 -20.32 19.39 8.60
CA ALA A 93 -21.51 18.80 9.19
C ALA A 93 -22.29 19.83 10.06
N PHE A 94 -22.06 21.13 9.85
CA PHE A 94 -22.70 22.19 10.65
C PHE A 94 -24.02 22.67 10.07
N GLY A 95 -24.10 22.86 8.77
CA GLY A 95 -25.29 23.40 8.14
C GLY A 95 -25.24 23.39 6.61
N SER A 96 -26.31 23.86 5.97
CA SER A 96 -26.44 23.87 4.50
C SER A 96 -25.66 24.98 3.81
N ALA A 97 -25.20 25.99 4.56
CA ALA A 97 -24.40 27.07 4.00
C ALA A 97 -22.94 26.65 3.80
N PRO A 98 -22.32 27.03 2.66
CA PRO A 98 -20.89 26.79 2.47
C PRO A 98 -20.06 27.63 3.42
N GLN A 99 -18.90 27.13 3.81
CA GLN A 99 -17.96 27.82 4.70
C GLN A 99 -16.66 28.10 3.96
N MET A 100 -16.28 29.36 3.90
CA MET A 100 -14.96 29.75 3.40
C MET A 100 -13.90 29.49 4.47
N LEU A 101 -12.79 28.90 4.06
CA LEU A 101 -11.55 28.78 4.84
C LEU A 101 -10.44 29.47 4.05
N SER A 102 -9.75 30.39 4.71
CA SER A 102 -8.64 31.13 4.11
C SER A 102 -7.43 30.25 3.83
N VAL A 103 -6.53 30.71 2.99
CA VAL A 103 -5.17 30.17 2.92
C VAL A 103 -4.56 30.16 4.31
N ASP A 104 -3.69 29.21 4.61
CA ASP A 104 -3.03 29.05 5.91
C ASP A 104 -3.99 28.78 7.09
N THR A 105 -5.23 28.34 6.83
CA THR A 105 -6.12 27.90 7.89
C THR A 105 -5.44 26.77 8.66
N ARG A 106 -5.35 26.96 10.01
CA ARG A 106 -4.67 26.01 10.91
C ARG A 106 -5.55 24.81 11.21
N LEU A 107 -4.98 23.63 10.94
CA LEU A 107 -5.53 22.32 11.25
C LEU A 107 -4.66 21.68 12.33
N ILE A 108 -5.27 21.20 13.39
CA ILE A 108 -4.57 20.46 14.45
C ILE A 108 -4.81 18.98 14.22
N GLY A 109 -3.73 18.25 13.94
CA GLY A 109 -3.77 16.81 13.78
C GLY A 109 -3.93 16.06 15.09
N SER A 110 -4.40 14.82 15.03
CA SER A 110 -4.46 13.92 16.20
C SER A 110 -3.09 13.62 16.82
N ASN A 111 -2.01 13.89 16.09
CA ASN A 111 -0.62 13.90 16.59
C ASN A 111 -0.21 15.20 17.32
N ASN A 112 -1.16 16.09 17.59
CA ASN A 112 -0.94 17.43 18.20
C ASN A 112 -0.03 18.38 17.40
N LYS A 113 0.29 18.05 16.14
CA LYS A 113 1.02 18.97 15.25
C LYS A 113 0.06 19.87 14.48
N THR A 114 0.54 21.06 14.17
CA THR A 114 -0.21 22.04 13.38
C THR A 114 0.16 21.92 11.90
N TYR A 115 -0.86 21.87 11.08
CA TYR A 115 -0.75 21.92 9.62
C TYR A 115 -1.53 23.12 9.10
N LYS A 116 -1.27 23.53 7.86
CA LYS A 116 -1.92 24.68 7.23
C LYS A 116 -2.41 24.34 5.83
N THR A 117 -3.54 24.90 5.43
CA THR A 117 -4.06 24.75 4.05
C THR A 117 -3.21 25.52 3.04
N LYS A 118 -2.92 24.90 1.90
CA LYS A 118 -2.12 25.54 0.82
C LYS A 118 -2.88 26.63 0.07
N LYS A 119 -4.22 26.62 0.09
CA LYS A 119 -5.06 27.55 -0.65
C LYS A 119 -6.36 27.85 0.09
N GLN A 120 -7.01 28.95 -0.30
CA GLN A 120 -8.38 29.26 0.10
C GLN A 120 -9.34 28.25 -0.54
N ILE A 121 -10.34 27.83 0.24
CA ILE A 121 -11.38 26.88 -0.20
C ILE A 121 -12.76 27.28 0.32
N PHE A 122 -13.80 26.80 -0.35
CA PHE A 122 -15.18 26.87 0.09
C PHE A 122 -15.66 25.44 0.37
N VAL A 123 -15.80 25.10 1.65
CA VAL A 123 -16.33 23.79 2.06
C VAL A 123 -17.83 23.82 1.85
N PRO A 124 -18.40 22.96 0.98
CA PRO A 124 -19.82 22.94 0.73
C PRO A 124 -20.64 22.69 2.00
N GLY A 125 -21.86 23.17 2.04
CA GLY A 125 -22.79 22.85 3.12
C GLY A 125 -23.33 21.44 3.03
N MET A 126 -23.97 20.98 4.10
CA MET A 126 -24.68 19.70 4.15
C MET A 126 -25.82 19.66 3.14
N LYS A 127 -26.04 18.50 2.52
CA LYS A 127 -27.22 18.18 1.71
C LYS A 127 -27.83 16.86 2.19
N ASN A 128 -29.12 16.83 2.43
CA ASN A 128 -29.83 15.61 2.86
C ASN A 128 -29.15 14.89 4.04
N SER A 129 -28.71 15.63 5.06
CA SER A 129 -27.97 15.14 6.22
C SER A 129 -26.57 14.55 5.92
N ILE A 130 -26.08 14.67 4.69
CA ILE A 130 -24.74 14.26 4.31
C ILE A 130 -23.81 15.48 4.41
N PRO A 131 -22.69 15.41 5.15
CA PRO A 131 -21.72 16.49 5.24
C PRO A 131 -21.17 16.88 3.86
N GLY A 132 -21.14 18.18 3.58
CA GLY A 132 -20.41 18.67 2.41
C GLY A 132 -18.90 18.48 2.62
N SER A 133 -18.15 18.19 1.56
CA SER A 133 -16.71 17.95 1.65
C SER A 133 -15.94 18.54 0.49
N ILE A 134 -14.65 18.81 0.73
CA ILE A 134 -13.72 19.28 -0.31
C ILE A 134 -12.30 18.82 0.01
N GLU A 135 -11.53 18.50 -1.00
CA GLU A 135 -10.12 18.17 -0.89
C GLU A 135 -9.25 19.44 -0.96
N VAL A 136 -8.21 19.47 -0.12
CA VAL A 136 -7.22 20.55 -0.13
C VAL A 136 -5.85 20.01 0.26
N GLY A 137 -4.81 20.53 -0.39
CA GLY A 137 -3.42 20.30 0.01
C GLY A 137 -3.11 21.02 1.32
N ILE A 138 -2.32 20.36 2.16
CA ILE A 138 -1.83 20.92 3.42
C ILE A 138 -0.31 20.81 3.49
N TYR A 139 0.27 21.56 4.42
CA TYR A 139 1.68 21.47 4.77
C TYR A 139 1.90 21.67 6.25
N GLY A 140 2.99 21.12 6.78
CA GLY A 140 3.38 21.29 8.18
C GLY A 140 3.65 22.77 8.53
N ALA A 141 3.23 23.23 9.69
CA ALA A 141 3.49 24.59 10.14
C ALA A 141 4.99 24.86 10.29
N GLY A 142 5.76 23.85 10.65
CA GLY A 142 7.22 23.83 10.70
C GLY A 142 7.80 22.89 9.66
N ALA A 143 9.13 22.93 9.50
CA ALA A 143 9.91 21.98 8.74
C ALA A 143 10.43 20.88 9.67
N GLY A 144 10.56 19.66 9.18
CA GLY A 144 11.13 18.54 9.92
C GLY A 144 10.30 17.27 9.79
N GLU A 145 10.94 16.15 10.09
CA GLU A 145 10.35 14.81 10.04
C GLU A 145 9.24 14.62 11.05
N GLU A 146 9.20 15.41 12.12
CA GLU A 146 8.16 15.38 13.14
C GLU A 146 6.76 15.77 12.62
N TYR A 147 6.68 16.31 11.40
CA TYR A 147 5.43 16.58 10.69
C TYR A 147 5.06 15.46 9.72
N ASN A 148 5.95 14.50 9.46
CA ASN A 148 5.61 13.32 8.68
C ASN A 148 4.69 12.40 9.52
N SER A 149 3.67 11.85 8.87
CA SER A 149 2.72 10.97 9.57
C SER A 149 1.95 10.11 8.57
N GLY A 150 1.49 8.97 9.03
CA GLY A 150 0.41 8.23 8.39
C GLY A 150 -0.91 9.01 8.39
N PRO A 151 -2.03 8.37 8.05
CA PRO A 151 -3.34 9.01 8.06
C PRO A 151 -3.73 9.61 9.41
N LEU A 152 -4.21 10.85 9.40
CA LEU A 152 -4.60 11.62 10.59
C LEU A 152 -6.00 12.21 10.45
N ASP A 153 -6.65 12.39 11.60
CA ASP A 153 -7.82 13.25 11.74
C ASP A 153 -7.39 14.64 12.23
N PHE A 154 -8.16 15.68 11.83
CA PHE A 154 -7.85 17.06 12.15
C PHE A 154 -9.07 17.82 12.65
N THR A 155 -8.82 18.76 13.55
CA THR A 155 -9.76 19.81 13.94
C THR A 155 -9.31 21.16 13.36
N ILE A 156 -10.28 22.05 13.10
CA ILE A 156 -10.00 23.39 12.56
C ILE A 156 -9.83 24.33 13.74
N PHE A 157 -8.60 24.79 13.96
CA PHE A 157 -8.26 25.62 15.10
C PHE A 157 -9.10 26.92 15.19
N GLY A 158 -9.36 27.55 14.05
CA GLY A 158 -10.13 28.80 13.99
C GLY A 158 -11.58 28.68 14.46
N PHE A 159 -12.09 27.47 14.64
CA PHE A 159 -13.45 27.24 15.15
C PHE A 159 -13.49 26.89 16.64
N LYS A 160 -12.33 26.80 17.30
CA LYS A 160 -12.26 26.49 18.73
C LYS A 160 -13.11 27.47 19.55
N GLY A 161 -13.93 26.94 20.45
CA GLY A 161 -14.85 27.71 21.24
C GLY A 161 -16.17 28.12 20.55
N THR A 162 -16.40 27.66 19.34
CA THR A 162 -17.65 27.88 18.60
C THR A 162 -18.43 26.56 18.38
N PRO A 163 -19.75 26.61 18.13
CA PRO A 163 -20.54 25.41 17.78
C PRO A 163 -20.04 24.70 16.52
N LYS A 164 -19.27 25.35 15.66
CA LYS A 164 -18.68 24.79 14.46
C LYS A 164 -17.54 23.81 14.77
N TYR A 165 -16.88 23.91 15.92
CA TYR A 165 -15.66 23.16 16.22
C TYR A 165 -15.84 21.64 16.14
N SER A 166 -16.94 21.10 16.65
CA SER A 166 -17.26 19.68 16.62
C SER A 166 -17.90 19.21 15.30
N LYS A 167 -18.28 20.16 14.43
CA LYS A 167 -19.01 19.89 13.19
C LYS A 167 -18.17 20.07 11.92
N PHE A 168 -17.03 20.74 12.04
CA PHE A 168 -16.02 20.85 10.99
C PHE A 168 -14.80 20.02 11.38
N TYR A 169 -14.47 19.05 10.57
CA TYR A 169 -13.32 18.18 10.78
C TYR A 169 -12.66 17.86 9.44
N ALA A 170 -11.44 17.38 9.48
CA ALA A 170 -10.78 16.90 8.25
C ALA A 170 -10.09 15.56 8.50
N ARG A 171 -9.85 14.83 7.41
CA ARG A 171 -9.13 13.55 7.40
C ARG A 171 -8.10 13.56 6.28
N SER A 172 -6.92 13.06 6.55
CA SER A 172 -5.94 12.88 5.49
C SER A 172 -6.40 11.82 4.49
N LYS A 173 -6.14 12.06 3.22
CA LYS A 173 -6.43 11.10 2.13
C LYS A 173 -5.34 10.04 1.97
N GLY A 174 -4.20 10.25 2.62
CA GLY A 174 -3.03 9.37 2.60
C GLY A 174 -2.02 9.85 3.61
N GLU A 175 -0.77 9.47 3.40
CA GLU A 175 0.35 9.89 4.23
C GLU A 175 0.70 11.37 4.03
N ILE A 176 1.32 11.94 5.05
CA ILE A 176 1.88 13.29 5.05
C ILE A 176 3.40 13.10 5.11
N THR A 177 4.11 13.52 4.08
CA THR A 177 5.52 13.19 3.90
C THR A 177 6.34 14.39 3.39
N GLY A 178 7.66 14.21 3.28
CA GLY A 178 8.56 15.22 2.74
C GLY A 178 9.08 16.22 3.75
N GLY A 179 8.68 16.12 5.02
CA GLY A 179 9.26 16.92 6.10
C GLY A 179 10.68 16.43 6.41
N LEU A 180 11.64 17.35 6.34
CA LEU A 180 13.04 17.06 6.61
C LEU A 180 13.72 18.31 7.16
N LYS A 181 14.53 18.16 8.20
CA LYS A 181 15.32 19.25 8.75
C LYS A 181 16.63 18.73 9.31
N GLY A 182 17.74 19.32 8.86
CA GLY A 182 19.06 18.94 9.31
C GLY A 182 20.14 19.34 8.33
N LYS A 183 21.38 18.93 8.66
CA LYS A 183 22.52 19.07 7.77
C LYS A 183 22.74 17.74 7.05
N PHE A 184 22.79 17.79 5.75
CA PHE A 184 22.95 16.62 4.90
C PHE A 184 24.19 16.76 4.02
N PRO A 185 24.91 15.66 3.76
CA PRO A 185 26.01 15.68 2.81
C PRO A 185 25.53 16.19 1.46
N PHE A 186 26.26 17.13 0.90
CA PHE A 186 25.95 17.75 -0.39
C PHE A 186 27.02 17.42 -1.41
N ILE A 187 26.59 16.91 -2.57
CA ILE A 187 27.48 16.70 -3.72
C ILE A 187 27.23 17.84 -4.69
N PRO A 188 28.22 18.75 -4.91
CA PRO A 188 28.11 19.81 -5.90
C PRO A 188 27.88 19.25 -7.30
N GLU A 189 27.12 19.96 -8.11
CA GLU A 189 26.73 19.51 -9.46
C GLU A 189 27.92 19.27 -10.40
N ASN A 190 29.05 19.95 -10.15
CA ASN A 190 30.31 19.76 -10.88
C ASN A 190 31.05 18.47 -10.53
N GLN A 191 30.56 17.69 -9.56
CA GLN A 191 31.15 16.40 -9.14
C GLN A 191 30.21 15.21 -9.41
N LYS A 192 29.07 15.47 -9.99
CA LYS A 192 28.15 14.46 -10.53
C LYS A 192 28.58 14.09 -11.95
#